data_321efa8b09a69a0a9e19fb8d6a44a7bb
#
_entry.id   321efa8b09a69a0a9e19fb8d6a44a7bb
#
_cell.length_a   1.000
_cell.length_b   1.000
_cell.length_c   1.000
_cell.angle_alpha   90.00
_cell.angle_beta   90.00
_cell.angle_gamma   90.00
#
_symmetry.space_group_name_H-M   'P 1'
#
loop_
_entity.id
_entity.type
_entity.pdbx_description
1 polymer ?
#
loop_
_entity_poly.entity_id
_entity_poly.type
_entity_poly.pdbx_seq_one_letter_code
_entity_poly.pdbx_strand_id
1 'polypeptide(L)'
;MTANPKSDTAIPSVLQRIVATKHEEVAAARAAVSLEALKAQVEANTQPRRGFADALRSADIGIIAEIKKASPSKGIINHNFEPALFAKQYEQAGASCLSVLTDRDYF
;
A
#
# COMPACT_ATOMS: atom_id res chain seq x y z
N MET A 1 10.78 -28.99 -33.74
CA MET A 1 10.38 -28.57 -32.38
C MET A 1 10.87 -27.15 -32.16
N THR A 2 9.97 -26.24 -32.30
CA THR A 2 10.24 -24.82 -31.98
C THR A 2 10.16 -24.66 -30.47
N ALA A 3 11.29 -24.42 -29.82
CA ALA A 3 11.29 -23.98 -28.45
C ALA A 3 10.53 -22.64 -28.41
N ASN A 4 9.46 -22.61 -27.64
CA ASN A 4 8.74 -21.39 -27.36
C ASN A 4 9.74 -20.45 -26.63
N PRO A 5 10.11 -19.28 -27.13
CA PRO A 5 10.91 -18.39 -26.34
C PRO A 5 10.04 -18.04 -25.13
N LYS A 6 10.44 -18.50 -23.96
CA LYS A 6 9.95 -17.92 -22.72
C LYS A 6 10.18 -16.43 -22.89
N SER A 7 9.10 -15.67 -22.98
CA SER A 7 9.17 -14.23 -22.91
C SER A 7 9.86 -13.91 -21.58
N ASP A 8 11.14 -13.63 -21.69
CA ASP A 8 11.91 -13.07 -20.58
C ASP A 8 11.35 -11.68 -20.38
N THR A 9 10.23 -11.59 -19.63
CA THR A 9 9.65 -10.32 -19.24
C THR A 9 10.59 -9.71 -18.23
N ALA A 10 11.59 -8.98 -18.74
CA ALA A 10 12.52 -8.25 -17.92
C ALA A 10 11.75 -7.39 -16.92
N ILE A 11 12.07 -7.53 -15.63
CA ILE A 11 11.47 -6.70 -14.57
C ILE A 11 11.80 -5.24 -14.86
N PRO A 12 10.81 -4.33 -14.92
CA PRO A 12 11.06 -2.92 -15.15
C PRO A 12 12.09 -2.34 -14.18
N SER A 13 12.98 -1.49 -14.67
CA SER A 13 14.08 -0.92 -13.88
C SER A 13 13.60 -0.13 -12.66
N VAL A 14 12.45 0.55 -12.76
CA VAL A 14 11.83 1.25 -11.63
C VAL A 14 11.40 0.27 -10.52
N LEU A 15 10.83 -0.88 -10.89
CA LEU A 15 10.45 -1.91 -9.93
C LEU A 15 11.68 -2.53 -9.26
N GLN A 16 12.75 -2.76 -10.00
CA GLN A 16 14.01 -3.25 -9.44
C GLN A 16 14.56 -2.31 -8.36
N ARG A 17 14.52 -0.99 -8.59
CA ARG A 17 14.94 0.02 -7.61
C ARG A 17 14.04 0.03 -6.38
N ILE A 18 12.73 -0.07 -6.56
CA ILE A 18 11.76 -0.15 -5.46
C ILE A 18 12.05 -1.38 -4.60
N VAL A 19 12.24 -2.53 -5.20
CA VAL A 19 12.54 -3.78 -4.49
C VAL A 19 13.86 -3.69 -3.73
N ALA A 20 14.91 -3.12 -4.33
CA ALA A 20 16.18 -2.91 -3.65
C ALA A 20 16.03 -2.03 -2.40
N THR A 21 15.29 -0.93 -2.51
CA THR A 21 14.97 -0.05 -1.38
C THR A 21 14.18 -0.80 -0.30
N LYS A 22 13.21 -1.63 -0.67
CA LYS A 22 12.43 -2.43 0.28
C LYS A 22 13.29 -3.44 1.03
N HIS A 23 14.27 -4.05 0.40
CA HIS A 23 15.22 -4.93 1.08
C HIS A 23 16.01 -4.20 2.17
N GLU A 24 16.46 -2.99 1.89
CA GLU A 24 17.16 -2.15 2.87
C GLU A 24 16.23 -1.74 4.03
N GLU A 25 15.01 -1.30 3.71
CA GLU A 25 14.01 -0.92 4.72
C GLU A 25 13.64 -2.10 5.63
N VAL A 26 13.42 -3.28 5.07
CA VAL A 26 13.10 -4.49 5.84
C VAL A 26 14.26 -4.89 6.73
N ALA A 27 15.50 -4.81 6.23
CA ALA A 27 16.69 -5.11 7.05
C ALA A 27 16.80 -4.14 8.25
N ALA A 28 16.60 -2.85 8.02
CA ALA A 28 16.60 -1.84 9.09
C ALA A 28 15.46 -2.05 10.11
N ALA A 29 14.25 -2.36 9.61
CA ALA A 29 13.10 -2.63 10.47
C ALA A 29 13.31 -3.86 11.35
N ARG A 30 13.89 -4.94 10.80
CA ARG A 30 14.22 -6.16 11.55
C ARG A 30 15.31 -5.93 12.59
N ALA A 31 16.26 -5.06 12.31
CA ALA A 31 17.29 -4.68 13.29
C ALA A 31 16.69 -3.88 14.47
N ALA A 32 15.68 -3.05 14.20
CA ALA A 32 15.01 -2.26 15.24
C ALA A 32 14.03 -3.10 16.06
N VAL A 33 13.24 -3.97 15.41
CA VAL A 33 12.23 -4.82 16.07
C VAL A 33 12.31 -6.22 15.46
N SER A 34 12.61 -7.22 16.28
CA SER A 34 12.64 -8.61 15.83
C SER A 34 11.25 -9.11 15.41
N LEU A 35 11.21 -10.15 14.57
CA LEU A 35 9.94 -10.77 14.16
C LEU A 35 9.15 -11.30 15.37
N GLU A 36 9.83 -11.91 16.34
CA GLU A 36 9.22 -12.41 17.58
C GLU A 36 8.60 -11.29 18.40
N ALA A 37 9.32 -10.16 18.54
CA ALA A 37 8.81 -8.99 19.24
C ALA A 37 7.59 -8.39 18.54
N LEU A 38 7.63 -8.32 17.20
CA LEU A 38 6.49 -7.83 16.40
C LEU A 38 5.28 -8.74 16.55
N LYS A 39 5.45 -10.07 16.53
CA LYS A 39 4.36 -11.03 16.77
C LYS A 39 3.75 -10.85 18.15
N ALA A 40 4.58 -10.66 19.18
CA ALA A 40 4.08 -10.39 20.53
C ALA A 40 3.26 -9.09 20.62
N GLN A 41 3.67 -8.04 19.92
CA GLN A 41 2.90 -6.80 19.81
C GLN A 41 1.54 -7.00 19.12
N VAL A 42 1.51 -7.81 18.07
CA VAL A 42 0.26 -8.15 17.36
C VAL A 42 -0.69 -8.92 18.28
N GLU A 43 -0.20 -9.90 19.02
CA GLU A 43 -1.01 -10.69 19.96
C GLU A 43 -1.53 -9.83 21.12
N ALA A 44 -0.75 -8.86 21.59
CA ALA A 44 -1.16 -7.93 22.65
C ALA A 44 -2.16 -6.86 22.17
N ASN A 45 -2.28 -6.66 20.86
CA ASN A 45 -3.20 -5.66 20.31
C ASN A 45 -4.64 -6.18 20.31
N THR A 46 -5.48 -5.62 21.18
CA THR A 46 -6.87 -5.99 21.34
C THR A 46 -7.86 -5.11 20.56
N GLN A 47 -7.36 -4.11 19.83
CA GLN A 47 -8.21 -3.23 19.04
C GLN A 47 -8.87 -3.99 17.89
N PRO A 48 -10.20 -3.86 17.71
CA PRO A 48 -10.89 -4.52 16.62
C PRO A 48 -10.49 -3.88 15.27
N ARG A 49 -10.45 -4.70 14.24
CA ARG A 49 -10.27 -4.23 12.86
C ARG A 49 -11.57 -3.61 12.35
N ARG A 50 -11.47 -2.70 11.37
CA ARG A 50 -12.60 -1.92 10.87
C ARG A 50 -13.50 -2.66 9.86
N GLY A 51 -13.26 -3.92 9.57
CA GLY A 51 -14.14 -4.70 8.68
C GLY A 51 -14.09 -4.27 7.22
N PHE A 52 -12.90 -4.15 6.65
CA PHE A 52 -12.68 -3.75 5.26
C PHE A 52 -13.45 -4.64 4.26
N ALA A 53 -13.34 -5.94 4.39
CA ALA A 53 -14.02 -6.89 3.50
C ALA A 53 -15.55 -6.83 3.64
N ASP A 54 -16.05 -6.68 4.84
CA ASP A 54 -17.51 -6.60 5.09
C ASP A 54 -18.10 -5.31 4.52
N ALA A 55 -17.37 -4.20 4.58
CA ALA A 55 -17.79 -2.95 3.97
C ALA A 55 -17.94 -3.09 2.44
N LEU A 56 -17.04 -3.82 1.79
CA LEU A 56 -17.14 -4.10 0.36
C LEU A 56 -18.30 -5.02 0.03
N ARG A 57 -18.54 -6.07 0.83
CA ARG A 57 -19.63 -7.03 0.60
C ARG A 57 -21.01 -6.43 0.79
N SER A 58 -21.17 -5.46 1.67
CA SER A 58 -22.45 -4.84 1.98
C SER A 58 -22.88 -3.76 0.99
N ALA A 59 -22.02 -3.37 0.07
CA ALA A 59 -22.32 -2.38 -0.96
C ALA A 59 -22.74 -3.06 -2.27
N ASP A 60 -23.66 -2.45 -3.02
CA ASP A 60 -24.05 -2.92 -4.37
C ASP A 60 -22.82 -2.84 -5.31
N ILE A 61 -22.10 -1.73 -5.26
CA ILE A 61 -20.80 -1.55 -5.89
C ILE A 61 -19.82 -1.11 -4.82
N GLY A 62 -18.81 -1.95 -4.53
CA GLY A 62 -17.75 -1.62 -3.59
C GLY A 62 -16.72 -0.70 -4.22
N ILE A 63 -16.49 0.44 -3.61
CA ILE A 63 -15.48 1.42 -4.04
C ILE A 63 -14.38 1.52 -3.00
N ILE A 64 -13.16 1.25 -3.43
CA ILE A 64 -11.94 1.52 -2.66
C ILE A 64 -11.35 2.83 -3.17
N ALA A 65 -11.43 3.87 -2.37
CA ALA A 65 -10.84 5.16 -2.71
C ALA A 65 -9.38 5.22 -2.24
N GLU A 66 -8.47 5.55 -3.16
CA GLU A 66 -7.04 5.60 -2.88
C GLU A 66 -6.59 7.02 -2.56
N ILE A 67 -5.82 7.15 -1.49
CA ILE A 67 -5.16 8.39 -1.07
C ILE A 67 -3.68 8.26 -1.40
N LYS A 68 -3.23 9.01 -2.41
CA LYS A 68 -1.88 8.93 -2.95
C LYS A 68 -1.33 10.33 -3.26
N LYS A 69 -0.16 10.65 -2.69
CA LYS A 69 0.53 11.93 -2.93
C LYS A 69 1.31 11.92 -4.23
N ALA A 70 2.01 10.84 -4.52
CA ALA A 70 2.97 10.73 -5.61
C ALA A 70 3.02 9.31 -6.16
N SER A 71 3.64 9.16 -7.31
CA SER A 71 3.99 7.86 -7.89
C SER A 71 5.30 7.93 -8.66
N PRO A 72 5.99 6.79 -8.91
CA PRO A 72 7.24 6.78 -9.67
C PRO A 72 7.09 7.32 -11.10
N SER A 73 5.93 7.13 -11.73
CA SER A 73 5.67 7.53 -13.11
C SER A 73 5.19 8.98 -13.25
N LYS A 74 4.51 9.52 -12.25
CA LYS A 74 3.86 10.84 -12.29
C LYS A 74 4.54 11.89 -11.40
N GLY A 75 5.45 11.47 -10.51
CA GLY A 75 5.98 12.36 -9.47
C GLY A 75 4.89 12.79 -8.49
N ILE A 76 4.99 14.01 -7.98
CA ILE A 76 3.99 14.55 -7.06
C ILE A 76 2.69 14.84 -7.83
N ILE A 77 1.62 14.16 -7.43
CA ILE A 77 0.30 14.29 -8.05
C ILE A 77 -0.44 15.50 -7.48
N ASN A 78 -0.31 15.73 -6.18
CA ASN A 78 -0.94 16.86 -5.50
C ASN A 78 0.06 17.50 -4.52
N HIS A 79 0.43 18.76 -4.79
CA HIS A 79 1.35 19.51 -3.94
C HIS A 79 0.70 19.99 -2.64
N ASN A 80 -0.62 20.12 -2.60
CA ASN A 80 -1.39 20.46 -1.41
C ASN A 80 -2.06 19.19 -0.84
N PHE A 81 -1.24 18.23 -0.45
CA PHE A 81 -1.70 16.92 -0.02
C PHE A 81 -2.14 16.93 1.45
N GLU A 82 -3.45 16.81 1.66
CA GLU A 82 -4.09 16.74 2.97
C GLU A 82 -4.85 15.41 3.11
N PRO A 83 -4.17 14.30 3.49
CA PRO A 83 -4.77 12.97 3.45
C PRO A 83 -5.99 12.83 4.36
N ALA A 84 -6.00 13.45 5.51
CA ALA A 84 -7.14 13.40 6.43
C ALA A 84 -8.39 14.07 5.83
N LEU A 85 -8.21 15.18 5.13
CA LEU A 85 -9.31 15.88 4.43
C LEU A 85 -9.84 15.00 3.28
N PHE A 86 -8.96 14.42 2.48
CA PHE A 86 -9.36 13.54 1.38
C PHE A 86 -10.11 12.30 1.89
N ALA A 87 -9.67 11.72 3.01
CA ALA A 87 -10.36 10.60 3.63
C ALA A 87 -11.80 10.94 4.00
N LYS A 88 -12.02 12.10 4.61
CA LYS A 88 -13.37 12.59 4.95
C LYS A 88 -14.23 12.84 3.71
N GLN A 89 -13.65 13.44 2.68
CA GLN A 89 -14.36 13.70 1.42
C GLN A 89 -14.77 12.41 0.71
N TYR A 90 -13.89 11.40 0.68
CA TYR A 90 -14.20 10.09 0.11
C TYR A 90 -15.30 9.37 0.89
N GLU A 91 -15.25 9.41 2.22
CA GLU A 91 -16.29 8.83 3.06
C GLU A 91 -17.64 9.52 2.80
N GLN A 92 -17.68 10.85 2.78
CA GLN A 92 -18.89 11.62 2.50
C GLN A 92 -19.45 11.34 1.09
N ALA A 93 -18.59 11.09 0.12
CA ALA A 93 -18.98 10.73 -1.24
C ALA A 93 -19.46 9.28 -1.39
N GLY A 94 -19.38 8.47 -0.36
CA GLY A 94 -19.89 7.10 -0.35
C GLY A 94 -18.87 6.01 -0.64
N ALA A 95 -17.57 6.28 -0.53
CA ALA A 95 -16.55 5.23 -0.65
C ALA A 95 -16.75 4.17 0.44
N SER A 96 -16.64 2.90 0.05
CA SER A 96 -16.78 1.77 0.97
C SER A 96 -15.56 1.61 1.86
N CYS A 97 -14.38 1.83 1.29
CA CYS A 97 -13.08 1.65 1.94
C CYS A 97 -12.10 2.71 1.45
N LEU A 98 -11.03 2.87 2.22
CA LEU A 98 -9.90 3.73 1.87
C LEU A 98 -8.63 2.90 1.73
N SER A 99 -7.81 3.22 0.75
CA SER A 99 -6.46 2.72 0.59
C SER A 99 -5.49 3.90 0.71
N VAL A 100 -4.59 3.85 1.67
CA VAL A 100 -3.66 4.94 1.93
C VAL A 100 -2.25 4.49 1.61
N LEU A 101 -1.60 5.15 0.67
CA LEU A 101 -0.20 4.89 0.35
C LEU A 101 0.68 5.69 1.33
N THR A 102 1.57 4.98 2.01
CA THR A 102 2.40 5.53 3.07
C THR A 102 3.90 5.41 2.78
N ASP A 103 4.24 5.03 1.57
CA ASP A 103 5.63 4.89 1.17
C ASP A 103 6.30 6.27 1.05
N ARG A 104 7.46 6.43 1.68
CA ARG A 104 8.15 7.72 1.71
C ARG A 104 8.80 8.07 0.38
N ASP A 105 9.45 7.10 -0.26
CA ASP A 105 10.35 7.37 -1.37
C ASP A 105 9.67 7.34 -2.74
N TYR A 106 8.58 6.55 -2.90
CA TYR A 106 7.98 6.30 -4.22
C TYR A 106 6.52 6.71 -4.34
N PHE A 107 5.77 6.73 -3.25
CA PHE A 107 4.32 6.97 -3.30
C PHE A 107 3.81 8.02 -2.31
#